data_b0ba7ad687329af41d81b5b4344a7585
#
_entry.id   b0ba7ad687329af41d81b5b4344a7585
#
_cell.length_a   1.000
_cell.length_b   1.000
_cell.length_c   1.000
_cell.angle_alpha   90.00
_cell.angle_beta   90.00
_cell.angle_gamma   90.00
#
_symmetry.space_group_name_H-M   'P 1'
#
loop_
_entity.id
_entity.type
_entity.pdbx_description
1 polymer ?
#
loop_
_entity_poly.entity_id
_entity_poly.type
_entity_poly.pdbx_seq_one_letter_code
_entity_poly.pdbx_strand_id
1 'polypeptide(L)'
;MNANRTVNWMAIAAIVFGVATVITGGRALFGSLESRADFGNAVPFVVRFNFLAGFVYIVSGAGLLLRRRWAVHTSLFVAVSTILVFVAFGVHAMAGGAFERRTIGALTIRSLFWIAVTIVSVRAMKRIPNLWP
;
A
#
# COMPACT_ATOMS: atom_id res chain seq x y z
N MET A 1 8.48 -20.76 -10.24
CA MET A 1 7.12 -20.62 -9.68
C MET A 1 6.18 -20.16 -10.78
N ASN A 2 4.96 -20.71 -10.84
CA ASN A 2 3.96 -20.34 -11.80
C ASN A 2 3.51 -18.87 -11.56
N ALA A 3 3.47 -18.04 -12.61
CA ALA A 3 3.06 -16.63 -12.52
C ALA A 3 1.67 -16.47 -11.86
N ASN A 4 0.74 -17.37 -12.17
CA ASN A 4 -0.60 -17.38 -11.60
C ASN A 4 -0.57 -17.59 -10.08
N ARG A 5 0.29 -18.46 -9.62
CA ARG A 5 0.48 -18.75 -8.18
C ARG A 5 1.08 -17.55 -7.45
N THR A 6 2.05 -16.90 -8.09
CA THR A 6 2.69 -15.70 -7.54
C THR A 6 1.66 -14.56 -7.39
N VAL A 7 0.80 -14.36 -8.39
CA VAL A 7 -0.26 -13.34 -8.32
C VAL A 7 -1.20 -13.63 -7.14
N ASN A 8 -1.58 -14.89 -6.94
CA ASN A 8 -2.45 -15.26 -5.82
C ASN A 8 -1.82 -14.94 -4.47
N TRP A 9 -0.54 -15.29 -4.29
CA TRP A 9 0.16 -14.98 -3.03
C TRP A 9 0.28 -13.48 -2.81
N MET A 10 0.61 -12.72 -3.83
CA MET A 10 0.70 -11.27 -3.74
C MET A 10 -0.65 -10.62 -3.46
N ALA A 11 -1.72 -11.14 -4.07
CA ALA A 11 -3.07 -10.63 -3.82
C ALA A 11 -3.51 -10.87 -2.38
N ILE A 12 -3.23 -12.05 -1.84
CA ILE A 12 -3.52 -12.38 -0.44
C ILE A 12 -2.70 -11.46 0.48
N ALA A 13 -1.42 -11.30 0.20
CA ALA A 13 -0.54 -10.42 0.97
C ALA A 13 -1.06 -8.97 0.94
N ALA A 14 -1.55 -8.49 -0.20
CA ALA A 14 -2.11 -7.16 -0.34
C ALA A 14 -3.36 -6.97 0.53
N ILE A 15 -4.23 -7.97 0.56
CA ILE A 15 -5.45 -7.93 1.40
C ILE A 15 -5.06 -7.90 2.88
N VAL A 16 -4.17 -8.78 3.31
CA VAL A 16 -3.71 -8.82 4.71
C VAL A 16 -3.04 -7.50 5.09
N PHE A 17 -2.18 -6.99 4.24
CA PHE A 17 -1.50 -5.72 4.45
C PHE A 17 -2.50 -4.57 4.53
N GLY A 18 -3.52 -4.58 3.67
CA GLY A 18 -4.59 -3.60 3.67
C GLY A 18 -5.39 -3.60 4.97
N VAL A 19 -5.78 -4.78 5.43
CA VAL A 19 -6.52 -4.92 6.71
C VAL A 19 -5.67 -4.39 7.86
N ALA A 20 -4.41 -4.79 7.94
CA ALA A 20 -3.49 -4.30 8.98
C ALA A 20 -3.34 -2.79 8.92
N THR A 21 -3.22 -2.23 7.72
CA THR A 21 -3.07 -0.79 7.50
C THR A 21 -4.31 -0.01 7.92
N VAL A 22 -5.50 -0.52 7.61
CA VAL A 22 -6.77 0.11 8.01
C VAL A 22 -6.90 0.09 9.54
N ILE A 23 -6.59 -1.03 10.18
CA ILE A 23 -6.66 -1.14 11.63
C ILE A 23 -5.68 -0.16 12.29
N THR A 24 -4.43 -0.17 11.85
CA THR A 24 -3.38 0.70 12.40
C THR A 24 -3.71 2.17 12.16
N GLY A 25 -4.08 2.54 10.93
CA GLY A 25 -4.44 3.91 10.58
C GLY A 25 -5.68 4.38 11.32
N GLY A 26 -6.67 3.50 11.48
CA GLY A 26 -7.87 3.81 12.27
C GLY A 26 -7.56 4.09 13.74
N ARG A 27 -6.66 3.31 14.32
CA ARG A 27 -6.21 3.56 15.70
C ARG A 27 -5.45 4.88 15.83
N ALA A 28 -4.65 5.22 14.84
CA ALA A 28 -3.90 6.48 14.83
C ALA A 28 -4.81 7.71 14.70
N LEU A 29 -5.89 7.60 13.90
CA LEU A 29 -6.77 8.72 13.60
C LEU A 29 -7.96 8.83 14.56
N PHE A 30 -8.52 7.70 14.98
CA PHE A 30 -9.80 7.65 15.71
C PHE A 30 -9.70 6.93 17.05
N GLY A 31 -8.54 6.41 17.41
CA GLY A 31 -8.35 5.69 18.66
C GLY A 31 -8.39 6.60 19.88
N SER A 32 -8.26 5.97 21.08
CA SER A 32 -8.15 6.70 22.33
C SER A 32 -6.89 7.59 22.34
N LEU A 33 -6.83 8.53 23.26
CA LEU A 33 -5.63 9.39 23.43
C LEU A 33 -4.38 8.53 23.66
N GLU A 34 -4.51 7.46 24.43
CA GLU A 34 -3.42 6.52 24.71
C GLU A 34 -2.97 5.81 23.42
N SER A 35 -3.91 5.30 22.60
CA SER A 35 -3.60 4.67 21.32
C SER A 35 -2.91 5.65 20.36
N ARG A 36 -3.38 6.90 20.31
CA ARG A 36 -2.78 7.94 19.45
C ARG A 36 -1.37 8.30 19.92
N ALA A 37 -1.12 8.32 21.22
CA ALA A 37 0.18 8.64 21.79
C ALA A 37 1.25 7.63 21.33
N ASP A 38 0.88 6.38 21.10
CA ASP A 38 1.79 5.31 20.64
C ASP A 38 2.36 5.61 19.24
N PHE A 39 1.71 6.48 18.46
CA PHE A 39 2.19 6.85 17.12
C PHE A 39 3.16 8.04 17.14
N GLY A 40 3.32 8.70 18.30
CA GLY A 40 4.32 9.75 18.49
C GLY A 40 4.18 10.90 17.50
N ASN A 41 5.27 11.22 16.80
CA ASN A 41 5.35 12.30 15.83
C ASN A 41 4.98 11.86 14.39
N ALA A 42 4.10 10.87 14.24
CA ALA A 42 3.65 10.43 12.92
C ALA A 42 3.09 11.63 12.14
N VAL A 43 3.49 11.72 10.87
CA VAL A 43 3.12 12.83 10.01
C VAL A 43 1.65 12.69 9.60
N PRO A 44 0.78 13.66 9.91
CA PRO A 44 -0.68 13.49 9.72
C PRO A 44 -1.09 13.16 8.28
N PHE A 45 -0.53 13.81 7.26
CA PHE A 45 -0.92 13.53 5.88
C PHE A 45 -0.52 12.11 5.45
N VAL A 46 0.59 11.59 5.97
CA VAL A 46 1.04 10.21 5.69
C VAL A 46 0.09 9.21 6.34
N VAL A 47 -0.30 9.45 7.59
CA VAL A 47 -1.24 8.57 8.32
C VAL A 47 -2.59 8.51 7.61
N ARG A 48 -3.11 9.66 7.19
CA ARG A 48 -4.38 9.74 6.46
C ARG A 48 -4.29 9.02 5.11
N PHE A 49 -3.22 9.26 4.38
CA PHE A 49 -2.97 8.56 3.11
C PHE A 49 -2.94 7.06 3.31
N ASN A 50 -2.17 6.57 4.27
CA ASN A 50 -2.03 5.14 4.54
C ASN A 50 -3.37 4.51 4.92
N PHE A 51 -4.17 5.19 5.74
CA PHE A 51 -5.49 4.70 6.13
C PHE A 51 -6.39 4.51 4.90
N LEU A 52 -6.48 5.52 4.04
CA LEU A 52 -7.29 5.46 2.83
C LEU A 52 -6.72 4.43 1.84
N ALA A 53 -5.40 4.39 1.70
CA ALA A 53 -4.72 3.44 0.83
C ALA A 53 -4.96 1.99 1.26
N GLY A 54 -5.10 1.74 2.55
CA GLY A 54 -5.40 0.40 3.07
C GLY A 54 -6.66 -0.21 2.47
N PHE A 55 -7.71 0.59 2.30
CA PHE A 55 -8.94 0.14 1.63
C PHE A 55 -8.67 -0.20 0.15
N VAL A 56 -7.86 0.62 -0.51
CA VAL A 56 -7.49 0.38 -1.91
C VAL A 56 -6.64 -0.88 -2.03
N TYR A 57 -5.77 -1.16 -1.07
CA TYR A 57 -4.99 -2.41 -1.02
C TYR A 57 -5.92 -3.62 -1.02
N ILE A 58 -6.96 -3.60 -0.19
CA ILE A 58 -7.92 -4.70 -0.08
C ILE A 58 -8.66 -4.89 -1.42
N VAL A 59 -9.15 -3.79 -2.00
CA VAL A 59 -9.87 -3.81 -3.28
C VAL A 59 -8.96 -4.31 -4.40
N SER A 60 -7.74 -3.81 -4.46
CA SER A 60 -6.76 -4.24 -5.48
C SER A 60 -6.42 -5.72 -5.32
N GLY A 61 -6.20 -6.17 -4.10
CA GLY A 61 -5.91 -7.58 -3.82
C GLY A 61 -7.07 -8.49 -4.25
N ALA A 62 -8.30 -8.12 -3.91
CA ALA A 62 -9.48 -8.86 -4.33
C ALA A 62 -9.61 -8.91 -5.86
N GLY A 63 -9.39 -7.77 -6.52
CA GLY A 63 -9.41 -7.70 -7.98
C GLY A 63 -8.34 -8.56 -8.63
N LEU A 64 -7.15 -8.63 -8.06
CA LEU A 64 -6.07 -9.49 -8.56
C LEU A 64 -6.41 -10.97 -8.40
N LEU A 65 -7.05 -11.37 -7.28
CA LEU A 65 -7.53 -12.75 -7.10
C LEU A 65 -8.53 -13.11 -8.17
N LEU A 66 -9.38 -12.17 -8.56
CA LEU A 66 -10.41 -12.36 -9.60
C LEU A 66 -9.87 -12.12 -11.01
N ARG A 67 -8.59 -11.85 -11.14
CA ARG A 67 -7.93 -11.56 -12.44
C ARG A 67 -8.59 -10.39 -13.19
N ARG A 68 -8.93 -9.33 -12.46
CA ARG A 68 -9.52 -8.15 -13.08
C ARG A 68 -8.42 -7.20 -13.58
N ARG A 69 -8.53 -6.74 -14.81
CA ARG A 69 -7.54 -5.81 -15.41
C ARG A 69 -7.46 -4.49 -14.65
N TRP A 70 -8.60 -4.00 -14.17
CA TRP A 70 -8.62 -2.76 -13.39
C TRP A 70 -7.76 -2.85 -12.13
N ALA A 71 -7.61 -4.05 -11.56
CA ALA A 71 -6.78 -4.24 -10.37
C ALA A 71 -5.30 -4.00 -10.66
N VAL A 72 -4.83 -4.31 -11.86
CA VAL A 72 -3.47 -4.00 -12.29
C VAL A 72 -3.26 -2.49 -12.34
N HIS A 73 -4.21 -1.76 -12.91
CA HIS A 73 -4.15 -0.29 -12.96
C HIS A 73 -4.23 0.32 -11.57
N THR A 74 -5.07 -0.23 -10.70
CA THR A 74 -5.19 0.22 -9.31
C THR A 74 -3.88 -0.01 -8.55
N SER A 75 -3.22 -1.15 -8.78
CA SER A 75 -1.92 -1.44 -8.18
C SER A 75 -0.86 -0.43 -8.61
N LEU A 76 -0.84 -0.09 -9.89
CA LEU A 76 0.05 0.96 -10.40
C LEU A 76 -0.24 2.31 -9.74
N PHE A 77 -1.51 2.66 -9.64
CA PHE A 77 -1.94 3.89 -8.98
C PHE A 77 -1.45 3.95 -7.52
N VAL A 78 -1.60 2.85 -6.78
CA VAL A 78 -1.12 2.76 -5.40
C VAL A 78 0.40 2.94 -5.33
N ALA A 79 1.14 2.27 -6.23
CA ALA A 79 2.60 2.38 -6.26
C ALA A 79 3.04 3.83 -6.51
N VAL A 80 2.48 4.49 -7.51
CA VAL A 80 2.82 5.87 -7.85
C VAL A 80 2.43 6.82 -6.72
N SER A 81 1.22 6.67 -6.18
CA SER A 81 0.74 7.51 -5.08
C SER A 81 1.62 7.39 -3.84
N THR A 82 2.04 6.17 -3.51
CA THR A 82 2.90 5.91 -2.36
C THR A 82 4.26 6.57 -2.54
N ILE A 83 4.83 6.48 -3.75
CA ILE A 83 6.11 7.13 -4.06
C ILE A 83 5.97 8.66 -3.91
N LEU A 84 4.89 9.23 -4.43
CA LEU A 84 4.64 10.67 -4.32
C LEU A 84 4.50 11.11 -2.86
N VAL A 85 3.80 10.33 -2.05
CA VAL A 85 3.67 10.62 -0.62
C VAL A 85 5.03 10.48 0.08
N PHE A 86 5.85 9.52 -0.33
CA PHE A 86 7.19 9.35 0.21
C PHE A 86 8.06 10.58 -0.11
N VAL A 87 7.98 11.09 -1.34
CA VAL A 87 8.68 12.32 -1.72
C VAL A 87 8.20 13.50 -0.89
N ALA A 88 6.88 13.66 -0.73
CA ALA A 88 6.32 14.72 0.11
C ALA A 88 6.75 14.59 1.57
N PHE A 89 6.83 13.38 2.09
CA PHE A 89 7.35 13.10 3.42
C PHE A 89 8.82 13.53 3.54
N GLY A 90 9.63 13.22 2.53
CA GLY A 90 11.02 13.62 2.47
C GLY A 90 11.19 15.14 2.52
N VAL A 91 10.37 15.87 1.76
CA VAL A 91 10.36 17.34 1.77
C VAL A 91 9.99 17.87 3.17
N HIS A 92 8.96 17.29 3.79
CA HIS A 92 8.52 17.64 5.15
C HIS A 92 9.65 17.45 6.16
N ALA A 93 10.35 16.32 6.10
CA ALA A 93 11.45 16.01 7.02
C ALA A 93 12.66 16.95 6.80
N MET A 94 12.99 17.22 5.54
CA MET A 94 14.10 18.12 5.19
C MET A 94 13.81 19.56 5.57
N ALA A 95 12.55 19.95 5.61
CA ALA A 95 12.13 21.28 6.05
C ALA A 95 12.09 21.44 7.58
N GLY A 96 12.50 20.41 8.31
CA GLY A 96 12.53 20.44 9.78
C GLY A 96 11.26 19.99 10.46
N GLY A 97 10.31 19.42 9.71
CA GLY A 97 9.07 18.90 10.29
C GLY A 97 9.33 17.66 11.16
N ALA A 98 8.54 17.50 12.21
CA ALA A 98 8.62 16.35 13.09
C ALA A 98 8.17 15.09 12.35
N PHE A 99 8.87 13.97 12.55
CA PHE A 99 8.52 12.68 11.94
C PHE A 99 9.08 11.52 12.77
N GLU A 100 8.56 10.33 12.49
CA GLU A 100 9.06 9.09 13.08
C GLU A 100 9.95 8.35 12.07
N ARG A 101 11.11 7.85 12.54
CA ARG A 101 12.04 7.09 11.67
C ARG A 101 11.39 5.83 11.09
N ARG A 102 10.51 5.17 11.84
CA ARG A 102 9.78 3.99 11.38
C ARG A 102 8.92 4.27 10.16
N THR A 103 8.50 5.53 9.95
CA THR A 103 7.75 5.93 8.74
C THR A 103 8.61 5.76 7.49
N ILE A 104 9.92 6.03 7.57
CA ILE A 104 10.84 5.83 6.44
C ILE A 104 10.82 4.36 6.02
N GLY A 105 10.98 3.45 6.99
CA GLY A 105 10.94 2.01 6.72
C GLY A 105 9.58 1.56 6.18
N ALA A 106 8.50 2.04 6.78
CA ALA A 106 7.15 1.70 6.36
C ALA A 106 6.87 2.15 4.91
N LEU A 107 7.21 3.38 4.56
CA LEU A 107 7.00 3.89 3.19
C LEU A 107 7.90 3.17 2.18
N THR A 108 9.12 2.82 2.57
CA THR A 108 10.03 2.04 1.72
C THR A 108 9.43 0.67 1.42
N ILE A 109 8.99 -0.05 2.44
CA ILE A 109 8.38 -1.38 2.28
C ILE A 109 7.12 -1.30 1.42
N ARG A 110 6.26 -0.31 1.67
CA ARG A 110 5.03 -0.12 0.90
C ARG A 110 5.32 0.16 -0.57
N SER A 111 6.29 1.03 -0.84
CA SER A 111 6.68 1.37 -2.21
C SER A 111 7.22 0.15 -2.95
N LEU A 112 8.14 -0.58 -2.33
CA LEU A 112 8.74 -1.76 -2.94
C LEU A 112 7.70 -2.87 -3.16
N PHE A 113 6.82 -3.08 -2.18
CA PHE A 113 5.76 -4.09 -2.28
C PHE A 113 4.84 -3.80 -3.47
N TRP A 114 4.35 -2.57 -3.59
CA TRP A 114 3.40 -2.22 -4.65
C TRP A 114 4.05 -2.12 -6.03
N ILE A 115 5.33 -1.75 -6.10
CA ILE A 115 6.10 -1.86 -7.33
C ILE A 115 6.18 -3.32 -7.77
N ALA A 116 6.51 -4.22 -6.84
CA ALA A 116 6.58 -5.66 -7.12
C ALA A 116 5.22 -6.22 -7.56
N VAL A 117 4.14 -5.87 -6.87
CA VAL A 117 2.77 -6.29 -7.22
C VAL A 117 2.42 -5.83 -8.64
N THR A 118 2.72 -4.58 -8.97
CA THR A 118 2.44 -4.02 -10.29
C THR A 118 3.21 -4.77 -11.38
N ILE A 119 4.52 -4.97 -11.18
CA ILE A 119 5.36 -5.66 -12.17
C ILE A 119 4.87 -7.09 -12.40
N VAL A 120 4.65 -7.83 -11.31
CA VAL A 120 4.22 -9.23 -11.39
C VAL A 120 2.85 -9.34 -12.06
N SER A 121 1.91 -8.49 -11.69
CA SER A 121 0.55 -8.53 -12.25
C SER A 121 0.52 -8.13 -13.72
N VAL A 122 1.30 -7.13 -14.12
CA VAL A 122 1.43 -6.74 -15.54
C VAL A 122 2.01 -7.89 -16.36
N ARG A 123 3.08 -8.50 -15.87
CA ARG A 123 3.70 -9.64 -16.56
C ARG A 123 2.76 -10.82 -16.69
N ALA A 124 2.02 -11.15 -15.62
CA ALA A 124 1.06 -12.24 -15.63
C ALA A 124 -0.08 -11.97 -16.61
N MET A 125 -0.59 -10.75 -16.64
CA MET A 125 -1.65 -10.35 -17.57
C MET A 125 -1.20 -10.46 -19.03
N LYS A 126 0.05 -10.08 -19.33
CA LYS A 126 0.61 -10.19 -20.68
C LYS A 126 0.88 -11.63 -21.09
N ARG A 127 1.28 -12.49 -20.15
CA ARG A 127 1.60 -13.91 -20.43
C ARG A 127 0.35 -14.74 -20.69
N ILE A 128 -0.71 -14.50 -19.93
CA ILE A 128 -1.95 -15.28 -20.00
C ILE A 128 -3.14 -14.33 -20.09
N PRO A 129 -3.30 -13.62 -21.23
CA PRO A 129 -4.36 -12.60 -21.35
C PRO A 129 -5.77 -13.17 -21.17
N ASN A 130 -5.96 -14.44 -21.50
CA ASN A 130 -7.28 -15.09 -21.42
C ASN A 130 -7.80 -15.24 -19.99
N LEU A 131 -6.91 -15.22 -18.99
CA LEU A 131 -7.31 -15.29 -17.57
C LEU A 131 -7.69 -13.92 -17.01
N TRP A 132 -7.50 -12.86 -17.78
CA TRP A 132 -7.73 -11.47 -17.33
C TRP A 132 -8.84 -10.84 -18.17
N PRO A 133 -10.11 -11.11 -17.83
CA PRO A 133 -11.23 -10.55 -18.57
C PRO A 133 -11.35 -9.02 -18.49
#